data_61c3ea3f108dc2e7dafdd7b9d3614f4a
#
_entry.id   61c3ea3f108dc2e7dafdd7b9d3614f4a
#
_cell.length_a   1.000
_cell.length_b   1.000
_cell.length_c   1.000
_cell.angle_alpha   90.00
_cell.angle_beta   90.00
_cell.angle_gamma   90.00
#
_symmetry.space_group_name_H-M   'P 1'
#
loop_
_entity.id
_entity.type
_entity.pdbx_description
1 polymer ?
#
loop_
_entity_poly.entity_id
_entity_poly.type
_entity_poly.pdbx_seq_one_letter_code
_entity_poly.pdbx_strand_id
1 'polypeptide(L)'
;MKRALAILVLSLAGCRTSEPAGADPPPQKTEPAAHVAGIGEKATGVELADAPDGDVAAIVRAARDQARAKKRTLLVYIGATWCEPCKRFHYAAERGQLDAEFPTLSLLVFDLDRDGDRLKVASYAPGYVPYFGVPGDDGKATSNAMEGSIKGEGAVKNIVPRLGRLLSGAP
;
A
#
# COMPACT_ATOMS: atom_id res chain seq x y z
N MET A 1 75.28 -22.67 36.97
CA MET A 1 74.30 -23.71 37.30
C MET A 1 73.17 -23.60 36.27
N LYS A 2 73.16 -24.47 35.25
CA LYS A 2 72.22 -24.45 34.16
C LYS A 2 71.04 -25.40 34.48
N ARG A 3 69.80 -24.91 34.52
CA ARG A 3 68.61 -25.74 34.59
C ARG A 3 67.86 -25.56 33.27
N ALA A 4 67.92 -26.64 32.45
CA ALA A 4 67.11 -26.77 31.25
C ALA A 4 65.67 -27.10 31.60
N LEU A 5 64.72 -26.32 31.04
CA LEU A 5 63.29 -26.59 31.18
C LEU A 5 62.81 -27.20 29.86
N ALA A 6 62.42 -28.44 29.87
CA ALA A 6 61.84 -29.15 28.75
C ALA A 6 60.40 -28.71 28.55
N ILE A 7 60.06 -28.19 27.40
CA ILE A 7 58.68 -27.83 26.98
C ILE A 7 58.09 -29.08 26.27
N LEU A 8 57.12 -29.64 26.93
CA LEU A 8 56.29 -30.73 26.39
C LEU A 8 55.23 -30.12 25.42
N VAL A 9 55.38 -30.39 24.13
CA VAL A 9 54.40 -29.97 23.14
C VAL A 9 53.28 -31.04 23.06
N LEU A 10 52.12 -30.69 23.58
CA LEU A 10 50.91 -31.49 23.50
C LEU A 10 50.18 -31.20 22.19
N SER A 11 50.27 -32.15 21.24
CA SER A 11 49.52 -32.06 19.97
C SER A 11 48.04 -32.39 20.21
N LEU A 12 47.19 -31.39 20.22
CA LEU A 12 45.74 -31.55 20.18
C LEU A 12 45.31 -31.81 18.73
N ALA A 13 44.90 -33.04 18.43
CA ALA A 13 44.21 -33.39 17.20
C ALA A 13 42.84 -32.74 17.18
N GLY A 14 42.68 -31.68 16.39
CA GLY A 14 41.41 -31.02 16.14
C GLY A 14 40.51 -31.91 15.28
N CYS A 15 39.45 -32.43 15.86
CA CYS A 15 38.32 -32.99 15.10
C CYS A 15 37.68 -31.84 14.30
N ARG A 16 37.86 -31.85 12.98
CA ARG A 16 37.01 -31.04 12.08
C ARG A 16 35.62 -31.63 12.09
N THR A 17 34.70 -31.00 12.81
CA THR A 17 33.28 -31.22 12.60
C THR A 17 32.90 -30.60 11.27
N SER A 18 32.59 -31.48 10.31
CA SER A 18 31.97 -31.07 9.03
C SER A 18 30.61 -30.43 9.34
N GLU A 19 30.54 -29.13 9.15
CA GLU A 19 29.26 -28.40 9.12
C GLU A 19 28.43 -28.96 7.96
N PRO A 20 27.19 -29.39 8.17
CA PRO A 20 26.32 -29.80 7.07
C PRO A 20 26.06 -28.56 6.21
N ALA A 21 26.37 -28.68 4.92
CA ALA A 21 26.03 -27.71 3.90
C ALA A 21 24.59 -27.24 4.08
N GLY A 22 24.43 -25.90 4.12
CA GLY A 22 23.13 -25.26 4.31
C GLY A 22 22.11 -25.82 3.34
N ALA A 23 21.04 -26.37 3.89
CA ALA A 23 19.87 -26.71 3.11
C ALA A 23 19.31 -25.41 2.52
N ASP A 24 19.24 -25.35 1.20
CA ASP A 24 18.52 -24.26 0.51
C ASP A 24 17.12 -24.12 1.14
N PRO A 25 16.68 -22.90 1.47
CA PRO A 25 15.34 -22.71 1.95
C PRO A 25 14.35 -23.25 0.90
N PRO A 26 13.27 -23.94 1.33
CA PRO A 26 12.28 -24.47 0.39
C PRO A 26 11.77 -23.34 -0.51
N PRO A 27 11.51 -23.61 -1.80
CA PRO A 27 10.99 -22.61 -2.71
C PRO A 27 9.73 -22.02 -2.09
N GLN A 28 9.78 -20.73 -1.77
CA GLN A 28 8.60 -20.00 -1.34
C GLN A 28 7.62 -20.10 -2.49
N LYS A 29 6.48 -20.76 -2.26
CA LYS A 29 5.34 -20.68 -3.16
C LYS A 29 5.03 -19.21 -3.32
N THR A 30 5.33 -18.67 -4.48
CA THR A 30 4.86 -17.34 -4.89
C THR A 30 3.34 -17.46 -4.92
N GLU A 31 2.68 -16.98 -3.88
CA GLU A 31 1.24 -16.79 -3.95
C GLU A 31 0.97 -15.88 -5.15
N PRO A 32 0.02 -16.25 -6.03
CA PRO A 32 -0.30 -15.41 -7.17
C PRO A 32 -0.66 -14.02 -6.65
N ALA A 33 0.02 -13.00 -7.16
CA ALA A 33 -0.23 -11.61 -6.79
C ALA A 33 -1.74 -11.36 -6.88
N ALA A 34 -2.34 -10.88 -5.78
CA ALA A 34 -3.77 -10.64 -5.71
C ALA A 34 -4.17 -9.69 -6.86
N HIS A 35 -5.00 -10.16 -7.77
CA HIS A 35 -5.53 -9.32 -8.83
C HIS A 35 -6.69 -8.49 -8.29
N VAL A 36 -6.53 -7.17 -8.30
CA VAL A 36 -7.59 -6.24 -7.93
C VAL A 36 -8.41 -5.93 -9.18
N ALA A 37 -9.64 -6.45 -9.22
CA ALA A 37 -10.55 -6.20 -10.33
C ALA A 37 -10.86 -4.69 -10.45
N GLY A 38 -10.97 -4.19 -11.68
CA GLY A 38 -11.27 -2.79 -11.96
C GLY A 38 -10.05 -1.89 -12.13
N ILE A 39 -8.89 -2.24 -11.58
CA ILE A 39 -7.69 -1.43 -11.78
C ILE A 39 -7.14 -1.60 -13.21
N GLY A 40 -7.10 -0.51 -13.95
CA GLY A 40 -6.56 -0.45 -15.31
C GLY A 40 -7.54 -0.91 -16.41
N GLU A 41 -8.83 -1.02 -16.11
CA GLU A 41 -9.87 -1.34 -17.10
C GLU A 41 -10.29 -0.10 -17.90
N LYS A 42 -10.32 1.06 -17.27
CA LYS A 42 -10.70 2.33 -17.91
C LYS A 42 -9.49 2.96 -18.61
N ALA A 43 -9.64 3.33 -19.87
CA ALA A 43 -8.55 3.91 -20.65
C ALA A 43 -8.13 5.31 -20.12
N THR A 44 -9.10 6.14 -19.73
CA THR A 44 -8.90 7.48 -19.16
C THR A 44 -9.92 7.79 -18.09
N GLY A 45 -9.59 8.73 -17.19
CA GLY A 45 -10.47 9.18 -16.12
C GLY A 45 -10.19 8.48 -14.80
N VAL A 46 -11.08 8.69 -13.82
CA VAL A 46 -10.97 8.10 -12.49
C VAL A 46 -11.53 6.68 -12.50
N GLU A 47 -10.74 5.73 -12.02
CA GLU A 47 -11.18 4.36 -11.75
C GLU A 47 -11.42 4.17 -10.26
N LEU A 48 -12.48 3.44 -9.95
CA LEU A 48 -12.80 2.99 -8.59
C LEU A 48 -12.77 1.45 -8.61
N ALA A 49 -11.98 0.87 -7.73
CA ALA A 49 -11.92 -0.59 -7.56
C ALA A 49 -12.04 -0.93 -6.07
N ASP A 50 -13.03 -1.71 -5.71
CA ASP A 50 -13.20 -2.18 -4.34
C ASP A 50 -12.06 -3.10 -3.94
N ALA A 51 -11.50 -2.85 -2.75
CA ALA A 51 -10.47 -3.70 -2.20
C ALA A 51 -11.04 -5.07 -1.81
N PRO A 52 -10.43 -6.18 -2.26
CA PRO A 52 -10.81 -7.51 -1.84
C PRO A 52 -10.46 -7.74 -0.36
N ASP A 53 -10.97 -8.83 0.22
CA ASP A 53 -10.55 -9.27 1.55
C ASP A 53 -9.09 -9.75 1.54
N GLY A 54 -8.42 -9.62 2.69
CA GLY A 54 -7.04 -10.11 2.88
C GLY A 54 -6.09 -9.07 3.47
N ASP A 55 -4.79 -9.31 3.30
CA ASP A 55 -3.72 -8.41 3.76
C ASP A 55 -3.71 -7.11 2.97
N VAL A 56 -3.94 -6.00 3.65
CA VAL A 56 -4.06 -4.68 3.01
C VAL A 56 -2.78 -4.28 2.29
N ALA A 57 -1.62 -4.49 2.90
CA ALA A 57 -0.36 -4.08 2.29
C ALA A 57 -0.07 -4.89 1.01
N ALA A 58 -0.37 -6.18 1.00
CA ALA A 58 -0.24 -7.01 -0.20
C ALA A 58 -1.21 -6.59 -1.31
N ILE A 59 -2.47 -6.33 -0.96
CA ILE A 59 -3.50 -5.85 -1.90
C ILE A 59 -3.09 -4.51 -2.53
N VAL A 60 -2.63 -3.57 -1.71
CA VAL A 60 -2.21 -2.23 -2.17
C VAL A 60 -0.98 -2.33 -3.07
N ARG A 61 0.01 -3.18 -2.76
CA ARG A 61 1.16 -3.42 -3.66
C ARG A 61 0.70 -3.94 -5.02
N ALA A 62 -0.14 -4.98 -5.02
CA ALA A 62 -0.66 -5.56 -6.26
C ALA A 62 -1.44 -4.55 -7.10
N ALA A 63 -2.32 -3.77 -6.47
CA ALA A 63 -3.09 -2.72 -7.13
C ALA A 63 -2.17 -1.62 -7.72
N ARG A 64 -1.11 -1.25 -7.00
CA ARG A 64 -0.13 -0.26 -7.46
C ARG A 64 0.65 -0.75 -8.68
N ASP A 65 1.07 -2.01 -8.68
CA ASP A 65 1.78 -2.60 -9.82
C ASP A 65 0.87 -2.68 -11.05
N GLN A 66 -0.40 -3.04 -10.87
CA GLN A 66 -1.40 -3.03 -11.93
C GLN A 66 -1.65 -1.62 -12.49
N ALA A 67 -1.81 -0.62 -11.62
CA ALA A 67 -1.98 0.78 -12.03
C ALA A 67 -0.75 1.27 -12.81
N ARG A 68 0.46 1.02 -12.31
CA ARG A 68 1.72 1.38 -12.99
C ARG A 68 1.85 0.76 -14.38
N ALA A 69 1.51 -0.52 -14.52
CA ALA A 69 1.51 -1.21 -15.82
C ALA A 69 0.61 -0.53 -16.85
N LYS A 70 -0.44 0.15 -16.38
CA LYS A 70 -1.39 0.95 -17.18
C LYS A 70 -1.06 2.45 -17.21
N LYS A 71 0.10 2.86 -16.70
CA LYS A 71 0.53 4.27 -16.59
C LYS A 71 -0.46 5.13 -15.80
N ARG A 72 -1.02 4.55 -14.73
CA ARG A 72 -1.97 5.21 -13.85
C ARG A 72 -1.34 5.43 -12.47
N THR A 73 -1.84 6.42 -11.74
CA THR A 73 -1.44 6.69 -10.36
C THR A 73 -2.45 6.07 -9.41
N LEU A 74 -2.00 5.23 -8.50
CA LEU A 74 -2.85 4.66 -7.46
C LEU A 74 -2.87 5.55 -6.22
N LEU A 75 -4.07 5.78 -5.69
CA LEU A 75 -4.29 6.21 -4.31
C LEU A 75 -5.14 5.19 -3.55
N VAL A 76 -4.87 5.05 -2.27
CA VAL A 76 -5.78 4.39 -1.33
C VAL A 76 -6.86 5.38 -0.93
N TYR A 77 -8.11 5.03 -1.18
CA TYR A 77 -9.28 5.80 -0.80
C TYR A 77 -10.06 5.07 0.29
N ILE A 78 -10.27 5.74 1.42
CA ILE A 78 -11.06 5.18 2.52
C ILE A 78 -12.29 6.07 2.71
N GLY A 79 -13.45 5.46 2.57
CA GLY A 79 -14.74 6.08 2.80
C GLY A 79 -15.54 5.37 3.88
N ALA A 80 -16.80 5.75 4.03
CA ALA A 80 -17.77 5.05 4.86
C ALA A 80 -19.18 5.29 4.31
N THR A 81 -20.09 4.36 4.56
CA THR A 81 -21.47 4.45 4.05
C THR A 81 -22.27 5.62 4.66
N TRP A 82 -21.94 6.07 5.86
CA TRP A 82 -22.54 7.23 6.54
C TRP A 82 -21.88 8.57 6.18
N CYS A 83 -20.72 8.55 5.50
CA CYS A 83 -19.95 9.74 5.15
C CYS A 83 -20.56 10.45 3.93
N GLU A 84 -21.24 11.55 4.15
CA GLU A 84 -21.90 12.31 3.08
C GLU A 84 -20.91 12.85 2.03
N PRO A 85 -19.77 13.49 2.39
CA PRO A 85 -18.76 13.91 1.40
C PRO A 85 -18.19 12.75 0.59
N CYS A 86 -18.03 11.57 1.21
CA CYS A 86 -17.55 10.36 0.52
C CYS A 86 -18.55 9.95 -0.58
N LYS A 87 -19.83 9.87 -0.26
CA LYS A 87 -20.87 9.53 -1.24
C LYS A 87 -20.90 10.49 -2.42
N ARG A 88 -20.78 11.79 -2.17
CA ARG A 88 -20.75 12.81 -3.23
C ARG A 88 -19.54 12.66 -4.14
N PHE A 89 -18.37 12.44 -3.55
CA PHE A 89 -17.15 12.23 -4.32
C PHE A 89 -17.22 10.94 -5.15
N HIS A 90 -17.64 9.84 -4.53
CA HIS A 90 -17.80 8.55 -5.21
C HIS A 90 -18.75 8.65 -6.41
N TYR A 91 -19.92 9.25 -6.19
CA TYR A 91 -20.89 9.49 -7.25
C TYR A 91 -20.34 10.37 -8.40
N ALA A 92 -19.57 11.42 -8.09
CA ALA A 92 -18.96 12.25 -9.12
C ALA A 92 -17.91 11.49 -9.93
N ALA A 93 -17.11 10.62 -9.26
CA ALA A 93 -16.12 9.77 -9.91
C ALA A 93 -16.76 8.72 -10.81
N GLU A 94 -17.79 8.01 -10.33
CA GLU A 94 -18.53 7.02 -11.11
C GLU A 94 -19.17 7.60 -12.37
N ARG A 95 -19.65 8.83 -12.29
CA ARG A 95 -20.25 9.53 -13.43
C ARG A 95 -19.26 10.19 -14.37
N GLY A 96 -17.96 10.01 -14.15
CA GLY A 96 -16.92 10.59 -14.98
C GLY A 96 -16.78 12.12 -14.86
N GLN A 97 -17.40 12.73 -13.86
CA GLN A 97 -17.33 14.20 -13.65
C GLN A 97 -15.94 14.67 -13.26
N LEU A 98 -15.07 13.75 -12.83
CA LEU A 98 -13.69 14.01 -12.41
C LEU A 98 -12.65 13.57 -13.46
N ASP A 99 -13.08 12.99 -14.58
CA ASP A 99 -12.20 12.35 -15.56
C ASP A 99 -11.26 13.35 -16.25
N ALA A 100 -11.74 14.54 -16.52
CA ALA A 100 -10.94 15.60 -17.15
C ALA A 100 -9.84 16.13 -16.20
N GLU A 101 -10.15 16.19 -14.89
CA GLU A 101 -9.21 16.66 -13.87
C GLU A 101 -8.18 15.59 -13.51
N PHE A 102 -8.61 14.30 -13.48
CA PHE A 102 -7.78 13.16 -13.09
C PHE A 102 -7.80 12.05 -14.14
N PRO A 103 -7.20 12.25 -15.30
CA PRO A 103 -7.33 11.33 -16.45
C PRO A 103 -6.67 9.97 -16.23
N THR A 104 -5.77 9.83 -15.25
CA THR A 104 -5.01 8.61 -15.00
C THR A 104 -5.04 8.20 -13.52
N LEU A 105 -6.11 8.57 -12.79
CA LEU A 105 -6.22 8.23 -11.37
C LEU A 105 -6.94 6.91 -11.18
N SER A 106 -6.36 6.02 -10.38
CA SER A 106 -6.98 4.80 -9.86
C SER A 106 -7.12 4.90 -8.36
N LEU A 107 -8.31 4.60 -7.85
CA LEU A 107 -8.65 4.61 -6.44
C LEU A 107 -8.95 3.18 -5.98
N LEU A 108 -8.13 2.66 -5.06
CA LEU A 108 -8.43 1.42 -4.35
C LEU A 108 -9.29 1.77 -3.14
N VAL A 109 -10.54 1.31 -3.18
CA VAL A 109 -11.60 1.73 -2.26
C VAL A 109 -11.70 0.78 -1.08
N PHE A 110 -11.60 1.32 0.12
CA PHE A 110 -11.86 0.64 1.38
C PHE A 110 -13.04 1.29 2.10
N ASP A 111 -13.82 0.50 2.82
CA ASP A 111 -14.83 0.99 3.75
C ASP A 111 -14.27 0.99 5.17
N LEU A 112 -14.34 2.14 5.86
CA LEU A 112 -13.77 2.30 7.19
C LEU A 112 -14.37 1.34 8.22
N ASP A 113 -15.69 1.11 8.13
CA ASP A 113 -16.38 0.28 9.13
C ASP A 113 -16.08 -1.21 8.91
N ARG A 114 -15.99 -1.66 7.66
CA ARG A 114 -15.67 -3.04 7.29
C ARG A 114 -14.18 -3.35 7.48
N ASP A 115 -13.32 -2.43 7.05
CA ASP A 115 -11.90 -2.69 6.83
C ASP A 115 -10.99 -2.09 7.90
N GLY A 116 -11.54 -1.32 8.85
CA GLY A 116 -10.79 -0.48 9.77
C GLY A 116 -9.69 -1.20 10.55
N ASP A 117 -9.93 -2.44 10.99
CA ASP A 117 -8.92 -3.18 11.76
C ASP A 117 -7.78 -3.66 10.88
N ARG A 118 -8.05 -4.17 9.67
CA ARG A 118 -7.00 -4.59 8.73
C ARG A 118 -6.25 -3.40 8.13
N LEU A 119 -6.90 -2.24 7.98
CA LEU A 119 -6.28 -1.00 7.54
C LEU A 119 -5.21 -0.52 8.52
N LYS A 120 -5.48 -0.58 9.85
CA LYS A 120 -4.51 -0.21 10.90
C LYS A 120 -3.21 -1.03 10.83
N VAL A 121 -3.29 -2.31 10.48
CA VAL A 121 -2.11 -3.19 10.34
C VAL A 121 -1.17 -2.67 9.25
N ALA A 122 -1.72 -2.07 8.19
CA ALA A 122 -0.96 -1.43 7.12
C ALA A 122 -0.76 0.08 7.35
N SER A 123 -0.91 0.55 8.59
CA SER A 123 -0.72 1.94 9.02
C SER A 123 -1.72 2.95 8.43
N TYR A 124 -2.81 2.49 7.80
CA TYR A 124 -3.92 3.36 7.39
C TYR A 124 -4.87 3.55 8.57
N ALA A 125 -4.72 4.65 9.29
CA ALA A 125 -5.53 4.96 10.48
C ALA A 125 -6.05 6.41 10.39
N PRO A 126 -6.98 6.69 9.45
CA PRO A 126 -7.47 8.06 9.25
C PRO A 126 -8.25 8.57 10.46
N GLY A 127 -8.04 9.83 10.82
CA GLY A 127 -8.85 10.54 11.79
C GLY A 127 -10.19 11.00 11.20
N TYR A 128 -10.22 11.23 9.90
CA TYR A 128 -11.40 11.69 9.16
C TYR A 128 -11.53 11.02 7.80
N VAL A 129 -12.76 10.81 7.36
CA VAL A 129 -13.08 10.39 5.99
C VAL A 129 -13.81 11.50 5.23
N PRO A 130 -13.66 11.59 3.89
CA PRO A 130 -12.85 10.74 3.03
C PRO A 130 -11.35 10.88 3.29
N TYR A 131 -10.62 9.78 3.20
CA TYR A 131 -9.16 9.75 3.22
C TYR A 131 -8.63 9.38 1.85
N PHE A 132 -7.56 10.04 1.41
CA PHE A 132 -6.82 9.72 0.20
C PHE A 132 -5.34 9.70 0.56
N GLY A 133 -4.66 8.59 0.30
CA GLY A 133 -3.25 8.44 0.62
C GLY A 133 -2.44 7.86 -0.52
N VAL A 134 -1.24 8.39 -0.71
CA VAL A 134 -0.24 7.81 -1.61
C VAL A 134 0.41 6.63 -0.89
N PRO A 135 0.29 5.40 -1.39
CA PRO A 135 0.88 4.24 -0.74
C PRO A 135 2.40 4.20 -0.90
N GLY A 136 3.08 3.69 0.11
CA GLY A 136 4.49 3.33 0.04
C GLY A 136 4.77 2.14 -0.87
N ASP A 137 6.04 1.88 -1.15
CA ASP A 137 6.47 0.72 -1.95
C ASP A 137 6.12 -0.61 -1.28
N ASP A 138 6.05 -0.62 0.03
CA ASP A 138 5.64 -1.76 0.86
C ASP A 138 4.12 -1.93 0.96
N GLY A 139 3.33 -1.05 0.33
CA GLY A 139 1.87 -1.05 0.37
C GLY A 139 1.26 -0.44 1.63
N LYS A 140 2.08 0.14 2.51
CA LYS A 140 1.61 0.80 3.73
C LYS A 140 1.33 2.28 3.49
N ALA A 141 0.61 2.88 4.45
CA ALA A 141 0.38 4.31 4.45
C ALA A 141 1.68 5.11 4.58
N THR A 142 1.73 6.24 3.90
CA THR A 142 2.77 7.25 4.04
C THR A 142 2.21 8.52 4.68
N SER A 143 3.05 9.48 4.97
CA SER A 143 2.62 10.81 5.40
C SER A 143 1.98 11.64 4.28
N ASN A 144 2.09 11.21 3.02
CA ASN A 144 1.51 11.90 1.88
C ASN A 144 0.03 11.50 1.73
N ALA A 145 -0.83 12.20 2.46
CA ALA A 145 -2.26 11.93 2.51
C ALA A 145 -3.08 13.21 2.76
N MET A 146 -4.36 13.14 2.45
CA MET A 146 -5.34 14.15 2.82
C MET A 146 -6.59 13.50 3.42
N GLU A 147 -7.21 14.19 4.36
CA GLU A 147 -8.37 13.69 5.09
C GLU A 147 -9.49 14.72 5.16
N GLY A 148 -10.71 14.22 5.27
CA GLY A 148 -11.91 14.99 5.50
C GLY A 148 -12.31 15.92 4.36
N SER A 149 -13.53 16.43 4.44
CA SER A 149 -14.07 17.44 3.54
C SER A 149 -15.23 18.17 4.24
N ILE A 150 -15.64 19.28 3.66
CA ILE A 150 -16.90 19.94 4.03
C ILE A 150 -18.09 19.10 3.56
N LYS A 151 -19.21 19.22 4.26
CA LYS A 151 -20.49 18.61 3.86
C LYS A 151 -21.21 19.47 2.81
N GLY A 152 -22.23 18.87 2.19
CA GLY A 152 -23.09 19.54 1.22
C GLY A 152 -22.52 19.58 -0.19
N GLU A 153 -23.12 20.38 -1.04
CA GLU A 153 -22.79 20.47 -2.47
C GLU A 153 -21.34 20.93 -2.75
N GLY A 154 -20.73 21.61 -1.78
CA GLY A 154 -19.34 22.03 -1.85
C GLY A 154 -18.31 20.92 -1.65
N ALA A 155 -18.71 19.71 -1.24
CA ALA A 155 -17.79 18.63 -0.88
C ALA A 155 -16.79 18.29 -2.00
N VAL A 156 -17.28 18.04 -3.22
CA VAL A 156 -16.44 17.71 -4.37
C VAL A 156 -15.50 18.87 -4.73
N LYS A 157 -16.03 20.11 -4.73
CA LYS A 157 -15.22 21.32 -4.99
C LYS A 157 -14.13 21.55 -3.94
N ASN A 158 -14.34 21.08 -2.71
CA ASN A 158 -13.32 21.10 -1.66
C ASN A 158 -12.27 20.01 -1.83
N ILE A 159 -12.68 18.79 -2.23
CA ILE A 159 -11.79 17.64 -2.39
C ILE A 159 -10.86 17.81 -3.61
N VAL A 160 -11.39 18.16 -4.78
CA VAL A 160 -10.67 18.14 -6.06
C VAL A 160 -9.37 18.93 -6.03
N PRO A 161 -9.28 20.21 -5.63
CA PRO A 161 -8.03 20.95 -5.64
C PRO A 161 -7.01 20.41 -4.61
N ARG A 162 -7.48 19.85 -3.49
CA ARG A 162 -6.61 19.22 -2.49
C ARG A 162 -6.03 17.92 -3.00
N LEU A 163 -6.85 17.13 -3.71
CA LEU A 163 -6.43 15.89 -4.36
C LEU A 163 -5.41 16.18 -5.48
N GLY A 164 -5.60 17.24 -6.26
CA GLY A 164 -4.63 17.69 -7.25
C GLY A 164 -3.27 18.03 -6.64
N ARG A 165 -3.25 18.76 -5.51
CA ARG A 165 -1.99 19.01 -4.77
C ARG A 165 -1.35 17.72 -4.26
N LEU A 166 -2.12 16.81 -3.67
CA LEU A 166 -1.60 15.51 -3.22
C LEU A 166 -0.91 14.75 -4.35
N LEU A 167 -1.52 14.70 -5.53
CA LEU A 167 -0.99 14.00 -6.70
C LEU A 167 0.25 14.69 -7.31
N SER A 168 0.33 16.01 -7.24
CA SER A 168 1.49 16.76 -7.73
C SER A 168 2.69 16.73 -6.79
N GLY A 169 2.52 16.18 -5.58
CA GLY A 169 3.55 16.23 -4.52
C GLY A 169 3.80 17.66 -4.01
N ALA A 170 2.91 18.61 -4.31
CA ALA A 170 3.02 19.98 -3.81
C ALA A 170 2.61 20.05 -2.33
N PRO A 171 3.37 20.76 -1.48
CA PRO A 171 3.08 20.94 -0.06
C PRO A 171 1.78 21.72 0.20
#